data_72f7d88dfcd56de57ad0987d41e656b1
#
_entry.id   72f7d88dfcd56de57ad0987d41e656b1
#
_cell.length_a   1.000
_cell.length_b   1.000
_cell.length_c   1.000
_cell.angle_alpha   90.00
_cell.angle_beta   90.00
_cell.angle_gamma   90.00
#
_symmetry.space_group_name_H-M   'P 1'
#
loop_
_entity.id
_entity.type
_entity.pdbx_description
1 polymer ?
#
loop_
_entity_poly.entity_id
_entity_poly.type
_entity_poly.pdbx_seq_one_letter_code
_entity_poly.pdbx_strand_id
1 'polypeptide(L)'
;MARNPKIERHDTDILILGTGGAGLFAALHAHQSAPEGTKITIAVKGLIGKCGCTRMVQGGYNVALGGGDTVERHFMDTINGGKWLPNQDMAWRLCEQAVIRVQELENEIGCFFDRNPDGSLHHKAFAGQTADRTVHK
;
A
#
# COMPACT_ATOMS: atom_id res chain seq x y z
N MET A 1 -36.79 18.05 21.01
CA MET A 1 -35.81 17.68 22.04
C MET A 1 -34.63 17.04 21.37
N ALA A 2 -33.46 17.67 21.39
CA ALA A 2 -32.24 17.09 20.88
C ALA A 2 -31.83 15.92 21.81
N ARG A 3 -31.78 14.69 21.31
CA ARG A 3 -31.24 13.57 22.06
C ARG A 3 -29.75 13.85 22.30
N ASN A 4 -29.35 13.96 23.55
CA ASN A 4 -27.92 13.92 23.88
C ASN A 4 -27.33 12.62 23.31
N PRO A 5 -26.34 12.70 22.43
CA PRO A 5 -25.73 11.49 21.89
C PRO A 5 -25.12 10.68 23.04
N LYS A 6 -25.42 9.39 23.09
CA LYS A 6 -24.77 8.48 24.02
C LYS A 6 -23.30 8.39 23.64
N ILE A 7 -22.42 8.86 24.51
CA ILE A 7 -20.97 8.78 24.30
C ILE A 7 -20.52 7.41 24.76
N GLU A 8 -19.96 6.62 23.84
CA GLU A 8 -19.28 5.36 24.14
C GLU A 8 -17.78 5.62 24.18
N ARG A 9 -17.11 5.10 25.19
CA ARG A 9 -15.66 5.21 25.34
C ARG A 9 -15.04 3.84 25.11
N HIS A 10 -14.00 3.83 24.26
CA HIS A 10 -13.21 2.65 23.98
C HIS A 10 -11.75 2.99 24.24
N ASP A 11 -11.09 2.21 25.10
CA ASP A 11 -9.65 2.35 25.35
C ASP A 11 -8.89 1.45 24.40
N THR A 12 -7.83 1.99 23.79
CA THR A 12 -6.97 1.28 22.84
C THR A 12 -5.56 1.81 22.95
N ASP A 13 -4.58 0.95 22.70
CA ASP A 13 -3.17 1.32 22.69
C ASP A 13 -2.75 1.92 21.35
N ILE A 14 -3.33 1.39 20.25
CA ILE A 14 -3.09 1.88 18.90
C ILE A 14 -4.42 2.14 18.21
N LEU A 15 -4.64 3.38 17.78
CA LEU A 15 -5.82 3.76 17.00
C LEU A 15 -5.42 4.03 15.55
N ILE A 16 -6.03 3.30 14.61
CA ILE A 16 -5.84 3.48 13.17
C ILE A 16 -7.11 4.07 12.57
N LEU A 17 -6.98 5.18 11.87
CA LEU A 17 -8.10 5.86 11.24
C LEU A 17 -8.16 5.52 9.74
N GLY A 18 -9.15 4.73 9.35
CA GLY A 18 -9.40 4.32 7.97
C GLY A 18 -9.01 2.87 7.68
N THR A 19 -9.69 2.28 6.68
CA THR A 19 -9.50 0.90 6.22
C THR A 19 -9.18 0.81 4.72
N GLY A 20 -8.49 1.81 4.19
CA GLY A 20 -7.81 1.72 2.91
C GLY A 20 -6.54 0.87 3.04
N GLY A 21 -5.81 0.65 1.95
CA GLY A 21 -4.58 -0.15 1.95
C GLY A 21 -3.59 0.24 3.04
N ALA A 22 -3.33 1.53 3.21
CA ALA A 22 -2.42 2.02 4.24
C ALA A 22 -2.87 1.67 5.67
N GLY A 23 -4.17 1.85 5.98
CA GLY A 23 -4.69 1.53 7.30
C GLY A 23 -4.70 0.04 7.60
N LEU A 24 -5.04 -0.80 6.62
CA LEU A 24 -5.01 -2.26 6.76
C LEU A 24 -3.59 -2.78 6.92
N PHE A 25 -2.63 -2.29 6.12
CA PHE A 25 -1.22 -2.63 6.29
C PHE A 25 -0.67 -2.19 7.64
N ALA A 26 -0.99 -0.97 8.08
CA ALA A 26 -0.61 -0.49 9.41
C ALA A 26 -1.15 -1.39 10.52
N ALA A 27 -2.39 -1.88 10.40
CA ALA A 27 -2.99 -2.78 11.37
C ALA A 27 -2.29 -4.15 11.39
N LEU A 28 -1.99 -4.72 10.22
CA LEU A 28 -1.28 -6.00 10.13
C LEU A 28 0.12 -5.90 10.75
N HIS A 29 0.90 -4.90 10.35
CA HIS A 29 2.24 -4.71 10.90
C HIS A 29 2.25 -4.35 12.37
N ALA A 30 1.27 -3.56 12.84
CA ALA A 30 1.11 -3.29 14.26
C ALA A 30 0.81 -4.58 15.04
N HIS A 31 -0.07 -5.44 14.52
CA HIS A 31 -0.38 -6.73 15.15
C HIS A 31 0.83 -7.66 15.20
N GLN A 32 1.63 -7.72 14.14
CA GLN A 32 2.81 -8.57 14.06
C GLN A 32 3.96 -8.09 14.97
N SER A 33 4.06 -6.77 15.19
CA SER A 33 5.21 -6.15 15.87
C SER A 33 4.93 -5.75 17.32
N ALA A 34 3.67 -5.58 17.69
CA ALA A 34 3.29 -5.14 19.02
C ALA A 34 3.37 -6.29 20.04
N PRO A 35 3.66 -5.99 21.32
CA PRO A 35 3.60 -6.99 22.39
C PRO A 35 2.23 -7.68 22.45
N GLU A 36 2.23 -8.93 22.91
CA GLU A 36 0.99 -9.67 23.14
C GLU A 36 0.05 -8.89 24.08
N GLY A 37 -1.23 -8.89 23.76
CA GLY A 37 -2.25 -8.17 24.53
C GLY A 37 -2.44 -6.70 24.13
N THR A 38 -1.62 -6.16 23.21
CA THR A 38 -1.82 -4.79 22.69
C THR A 38 -3.17 -4.67 21.98
N LYS A 39 -3.98 -3.70 22.42
CA LYS A 39 -5.29 -3.42 21.81
C LYS A 39 -5.12 -2.52 20.60
N ILE A 40 -5.44 -3.05 19.42
CA ILE A 40 -5.42 -2.29 18.18
C ILE A 40 -6.85 -2.06 17.72
N THR A 41 -7.23 -0.81 17.58
CA THR A 41 -8.57 -0.43 17.10
C THR A 41 -8.47 0.27 15.76
N ILE A 42 -9.31 -0.17 14.82
CA ILE A 42 -9.44 0.48 13.53
C ILE A 42 -10.78 1.19 13.48
N ALA A 43 -10.78 2.51 13.32
CA ALA A 43 -11.98 3.29 13.16
C ALA A 43 -12.19 3.66 11.69
N VAL A 44 -13.36 3.38 11.16
CA VAL A 44 -13.72 3.63 9.77
C VAL A 44 -15.06 4.33 9.67
N LYS A 45 -15.18 5.26 8.72
CA LYS A 45 -16.41 6.04 8.50
C LYS A 45 -17.57 5.20 7.94
N GLY A 46 -17.28 4.08 7.31
CA GLY A 46 -18.26 3.19 6.69
C GLY A 46 -17.92 1.71 6.91
N LEU A 47 -18.21 0.86 5.96
CA LEU A 47 -17.94 -0.58 6.07
C LEU A 47 -16.45 -0.88 5.86
N ILE A 48 -15.90 -1.72 6.73
CA ILE A 48 -14.51 -2.22 6.61
C ILE A 48 -14.32 -2.88 5.25
N GLY A 49 -13.21 -2.55 4.58
CA GLY A 49 -12.87 -3.06 3.24
C GLY A 49 -13.78 -2.57 2.12
N LYS A 50 -14.77 -1.73 2.41
CA LYS A 50 -15.69 -1.17 1.41
C LYS A 50 -15.50 0.34 1.21
N CYS A 51 -14.66 0.98 2.01
CA CYS A 51 -14.36 2.42 1.97
C CYS A 51 -12.91 2.67 1.62
N GLY A 52 -12.64 3.88 1.10
CA GLY A 52 -11.30 4.34 0.75
C GLY A 52 -10.96 4.20 -0.73
N CYS A 53 -9.92 4.91 -1.15
CA CYS A 53 -9.50 4.99 -2.55
C CYS A 53 -8.92 3.68 -3.08
N THR A 54 -8.27 2.88 -2.24
CA THR A 54 -7.60 1.63 -2.65
C THR A 54 -8.53 0.68 -3.41
N ARG A 55 -9.80 0.68 -3.09
CA ARG A 55 -10.80 -0.14 -3.78
C ARG A 55 -11.17 0.40 -5.17
N MET A 56 -10.95 1.68 -5.40
CA MET A 56 -11.39 2.39 -6.62
C MET A 56 -10.27 2.56 -7.63
N VAL A 57 -9.00 2.43 -7.19
CA VAL A 57 -7.85 2.61 -8.07
C VAL A 57 -7.72 1.47 -9.07
N GLN A 58 -7.18 1.80 -10.24
CA GLN A 58 -6.92 0.89 -11.34
C GLN A 58 -5.46 1.06 -11.79
N GLY A 59 -4.96 0.12 -12.57
CA GLY A 59 -3.63 0.20 -13.19
C GLY A 59 -2.61 -0.74 -12.61
N GLY A 60 -2.54 -0.90 -11.31
CA GLY A 60 -1.61 -1.82 -10.64
C GLY A 60 -0.62 -1.11 -9.71
N TYR A 61 0.42 -1.83 -9.33
CA TYR A 61 1.49 -1.36 -8.45
C TYR A 61 2.79 -1.20 -9.21
N ASN A 62 3.44 -0.06 -9.05
CA ASN A 62 4.78 0.15 -9.61
C ASN A 62 5.83 -0.42 -8.68
N VAL A 63 6.65 -1.33 -9.20
CA VAL A 63 7.69 -2.00 -8.41
C VAL A 63 8.86 -2.43 -9.29
N ALA A 64 10.07 -2.15 -8.86
CA ALA A 64 11.29 -2.50 -9.57
C ALA A 64 11.67 -3.98 -9.32
N LEU A 65 10.91 -4.92 -9.89
CA LEU A 65 11.13 -6.37 -9.81
C LEU A 65 11.48 -6.99 -11.18
N GLY A 66 11.35 -6.25 -12.26
CA GLY A 66 11.55 -6.72 -13.61
C GLY A 66 12.99 -6.56 -14.13
N GLY A 67 13.33 -7.34 -15.16
CA GLY A 67 14.67 -7.42 -15.75
C GLY A 67 15.30 -6.09 -16.13
N GLY A 68 16.31 -5.67 -15.37
CA GLY A 68 17.08 -4.46 -15.61
C GLY A 68 16.50 -3.17 -15.03
N ASP A 69 15.39 -3.23 -14.31
CA ASP A 69 14.88 -2.10 -13.54
C ASP A 69 15.51 -2.05 -12.14
N THR A 70 15.64 -0.86 -11.56
CA THR A 70 16.21 -0.66 -10.23
C THR A 70 15.38 0.31 -9.40
N VAL A 71 15.54 0.26 -8.07
CA VAL A 71 14.90 1.18 -7.13
C VAL A 71 15.26 2.62 -7.45
N GLU A 72 16.54 2.89 -7.78
CA GLU A 72 17.03 4.22 -8.15
C GLU A 72 16.35 4.74 -9.41
N ARG A 73 16.18 3.88 -10.43
CA ARG A 73 15.49 4.23 -11.66
C ARG A 73 14.01 4.52 -11.41
N HIS A 74 13.36 3.70 -10.59
CA HIS A 74 11.98 3.92 -10.15
C HIS A 74 11.85 5.25 -9.38
N PHE A 75 12.77 5.52 -8.48
CA PHE A 75 12.84 6.79 -7.74
C PHE A 75 12.99 7.99 -8.68
N MET A 76 13.95 7.94 -9.62
CA MET A 76 14.16 9.04 -10.56
C MET A 76 12.95 9.29 -11.46
N ASP A 77 12.28 8.24 -11.93
CA ASP A 77 11.04 8.39 -12.69
C ASP A 77 9.93 9.04 -11.84
N THR A 78 9.84 8.69 -10.56
CA THR A 78 8.87 9.25 -9.62
C THR A 78 9.13 10.75 -9.39
N ILE A 79 10.38 11.14 -9.18
CA ILE A 79 10.77 12.56 -8.98
C ILE A 79 10.55 13.36 -10.25
N ASN A 80 10.99 12.87 -11.40
CA ASN A 80 10.83 13.54 -12.69
C ASN A 80 9.35 13.66 -13.08
N GLY A 81 8.56 12.59 -12.92
CA GLY A 81 7.12 12.59 -13.15
C GLY A 81 6.38 13.58 -12.25
N GLY A 82 6.80 13.68 -11.00
CA GLY A 82 6.30 14.64 -10.02
C GLY A 82 6.88 16.06 -10.17
N LYS A 83 7.69 16.33 -11.23
CA LYS A 83 8.28 17.65 -11.52
C LYS A 83 9.07 18.23 -10.34
N TRP A 84 9.79 17.37 -9.61
CA TRP A 84 10.60 17.71 -8.44
C TRP A 84 9.81 18.29 -7.26
N LEU A 85 8.47 18.16 -7.26
CA LEU A 85 7.60 18.56 -6.15
C LEU A 85 7.51 17.51 -5.02
N PRO A 86 7.67 16.19 -5.28
CA PRO A 86 7.58 15.19 -4.22
C PRO A 86 8.63 15.38 -3.13
N ASN A 87 8.26 15.01 -1.91
CA ASN A 87 9.24 14.81 -0.84
C ASN A 87 10.15 13.64 -1.21
N GLN A 88 11.44 13.89 -1.35
CA GLN A 88 12.39 12.90 -1.88
C GLN A 88 12.59 11.71 -0.94
N ASP A 89 12.63 11.95 0.38
CA ASP A 89 12.76 10.86 1.36
C ASP A 89 11.56 9.91 1.33
N MET A 90 10.36 10.48 1.20
CA MET A 90 9.13 9.69 1.08
C MET A 90 9.08 8.92 -0.24
N ALA A 91 9.49 9.54 -1.35
CA ALA A 91 9.54 8.89 -2.66
C ALA A 91 10.57 7.75 -2.68
N TRP A 92 11.75 7.96 -2.06
CA TRP A 92 12.75 6.91 -1.94
C TRP A 92 12.21 5.72 -1.14
N ARG A 93 11.65 5.97 0.06
CA ARG A 93 11.05 4.93 0.89
C ARG A 93 9.95 4.16 0.17
N LEU A 94 9.12 4.84 -0.61
CA LEU A 94 8.07 4.20 -1.41
C LEU A 94 8.68 3.24 -2.43
N CYS A 95 9.67 3.67 -3.21
CA CYS A 95 10.29 2.85 -4.24
C CYS A 95 11.08 1.65 -3.66
N GLU A 96 11.81 1.88 -2.57
CA GLU A 96 12.57 0.86 -1.86
C GLU A 96 11.64 -0.19 -1.24
N GLN A 97 10.63 0.26 -0.50
CA GLN A 97 9.71 -0.63 0.19
C GLN A 97 8.74 -1.34 -0.75
N ALA A 98 8.45 -0.79 -1.93
CA ALA A 98 7.53 -1.40 -2.89
C ALA A 98 7.92 -2.84 -3.23
N VAL A 99 9.22 -3.14 -3.35
CA VAL A 99 9.74 -4.49 -3.66
C VAL A 99 9.30 -5.49 -2.59
N ILE A 100 9.54 -5.13 -1.32
CA ILE A 100 9.21 -6.01 -0.19
C ILE A 100 7.69 -6.13 -0.03
N ARG A 101 6.97 -5.01 -0.16
CA ARG A 101 5.51 -4.98 0.06
C ARG A 101 4.74 -5.72 -1.03
N VAL A 102 5.19 -5.69 -2.28
CA VAL A 102 4.54 -6.48 -3.35
C VAL A 102 4.76 -7.98 -3.13
N GLN A 103 5.94 -8.38 -2.69
CA GLN A 103 6.21 -9.79 -2.32
C GLN A 103 5.37 -10.23 -1.10
N GLU A 104 5.22 -9.38 -0.09
CA GLU A 104 4.36 -9.64 1.06
C GLU A 104 2.88 -9.77 0.65
N LEU A 105 2.38 -8.88 -0.23
CA LEU A 105 1.03 -8.96 -0.78
C LEU A 105 0.77 -10.31 -1.43
N GLU A 106 1.72 -10.84 -2.18
CA GLU A 106 1.55 -12.11 -2.88
C GLU A 106 1.72 -13.30 -1.92
N ASN A 107 2.79 -13.33 -1.13
CA ASN A 107 3.18 -14.51 -0.36
C ASN A 107 2.42 -14.67 0.94
N GLU A 108 2.04 -13.57 1.60
CA GLU A 108 1.40 -13.61 2.92
C GLU A 108 -0.09 -13.28 2.87
N ILE A 109 -0.49 -12.39 1.95
CA ILE A 109 -1.88 -11.89 1.87
C ILE A 109 -2.68 -12.60 0.77
N GLY A 110 -2.00 -13.22 -0.21
CA GLY A 110 -2.65 -13.97 -1.29
C GLY A 110 -3.17 -13.08 -2.42
N CYS A 111 -2.59 -11.88 -2.59
CA CYS A 111 -2.87 -11.01 -3.72
C CYS A 111 -2.00 -11.43 -4.91
N PHE A 112 -2.44 -12.45 -5.65
CA PHE A 112 -1.69 -12.97 -6.79
C PHE A 112 -1.78 -12.04 -8.00
N PHE A 113 -0.60 -11.63 -8.50
CA PHE A 113 -0.47 -10.81 -9.69
C PHE A 113 -0.41 -11.67 -10.95
N ASP A 114 -0.72 -11.05 -12.10
CA ASP A 114 -0.65 -11.71 -13.41
C ASP A 114 0.79 -12.11 -13.73
N ARG A 115 0.92 -13.25 -14.42
CA ARG A 115 2.21 -13.86 -14.76
C ARG A 115 2.36 -14.12 -16.25
N ASN A 116 3.60 -14.08 -16.68
CA ASN A 116 4.01 -14.54 -18.00
C ASN A 116 3.94 -16.09 -18.08
N PRO A 117 3.97 -16.67 -19.28
CA PRO A 117 3.96 -18.15 -19.45
C PRO A 117 5.13 -18.87 -18.76
N ASP A 118 6.24 -18.18 -18.52
CA ASP A 118 7.42 -18.71 -17.80
C ASP A 118 7.30 -18.64 -16.27
N GLY A 119 6.16 -18.11 -15.76
CA GLY A 119 5.91 -17.94 -14.33
C GLY A 119 6.45 -16.66 -13.72
N SER A 120 7.20 -15.82 -14.46
CA SER A 120 7.63 -14.51 -13.99
C SER A 120 6.45 -13.54 -13.88
N LEU A 121 6.59 -12.49 -13.03
CA LEU A 121 5.58 -11.44 -12.95
C LEU A 121 5.43 -10.71 -14.29
N HIS A 122 4.19 -10.49 -14.69
CA HIS A 122 3.91 -9.69 -15.86
C HIS A 122 4.00 -8.20 -15.51
N HIS A 123 4.89 -7.49 -16.19
CA HIS A 123 5.09 -6.05 -16.01
C HIS A 123 4.50 -5.29 -17.20
N LYS A 124 3.72 -4.24 -16.89
CA LYS A 124 3.18 -3.32 -17.90
C LYS A 124 3.97 -2.04 -17.96
N ALA A 125 4.07 -1.51 -19.17
CA ALA A 125 4.42 -0.11 -19.40
C ALA A 125 3.35 0.82 -18.83
N PHE A 126 3.78 1.93 -18.26
CA PHE A 126 2.89 2.99 -17.82
C PHE A 126 3.49 4.36 -18.15
N ALA A 127 2.63 5.37 -18.36
CA ALA A 127 3.07 6.70 -18.73
C ALA A 127 4.03 7.30 -17.68
N GLY A 128 5.13 7.89 -18.15
CA GLY A 128 6.15 8.52 -17.31
C GLY A 128 7.18 7.56 -16.71
N GLN A 129 7.13 6.28 -17.05
CA GLN A 129 8.11 5.29 -16.63
C GLN A 129 9.13 5.03 -17.75
N THR A 130 10.39 4.82 -17.36
CA THR A 130 11.48 4.45 -18.27
C THR A 130 11.71 2.93 -18.31
N ALA A 131 10.98 2.16 -17.51
CA ALA A 131 10.96 0.70 -17.50
C ALA A 131 9.53 0.20 -17.26
N ASP A 132 9.21 -0.98 -17.78
CA ASP A 132 7.96 -1.67 -17.51
C ASP A 132 8.01 -2.25 -16.10
N ARG A 133 7.32 -1.61 -15.14
CA ARG A 133 7.36 -1.99 -13.72
C ARG A 133 6.01 -2.12 -13.06
N THR A 134 4.92 -1.96 -13.79
CA THR A 134 3.59 -2.03 -13.21
C THR A 134 3.10 -3.47 -13.16
N VAL A 135 3.00 -4.04 -11.96
CA VAL A 135 2.35 -5.34 -11.73
C VAL A 135 0.86 -5.13 -11.45
N HIS A 136 0.02 -6.05 -11.89
CA HIS A 136 -1.44 -5.92 -11.79
C HIS A 136 -2.12 -7.30 -11.68
N LYS A 137 -3.42 -7.27 -11.39
CA LYS A 137 -4.33 -8.41 -11.41
C LYS A 137 -5.48 -8.09 -12.34
#